data_db3babb3613cc22b77c8f62e5b71e6dc
#
_entry.id   db3babb3613cc22b77c8f62e5b71e6dc
#
_cell.length_a   1.000
_cell.length_b   1.000
_cell.length_c   1.000
_cell.angle_alpha   90.00
_cell.angle_beta   90.00
_cell.angle_gamma   90.00
#
_symmetry.space_group_name_H-M   'P 1'
#
loop_
_entity.id
_entity.type
_entity.pdbx_description
1 polymer ?
#
loop_
_entity_poly.entity_id
_entity_poly.type
_entity_poly.pdbx_seq_one_letter_code
_entity_poly.pdbx_strand_id
1 'polypeptide(L)'
;MAHTSNQIWQEITSAENEPRGVNTDAISIRELAKGYPSRDGCVQALEQTSFSVKEGEFIAVVGPSGCGKSTLLKILAGLLPPSKGEALLRGTPINGPRRDIGVVFQSPVLLPWRSILENVLLPVDVQRLGGNGYRKAALELLNLVGLQDFANRYPWELSGGMQQRVAIARGLIHDPAMLLMDEPFGALDAMTREQMNLELQRIWLERKKTILFITHSIPEAVFLADRVLVMSARPGRILDDVRVDIPRPRRLEGMNLPDFCATVSSIRAQFHAKGALDA
;
A
#
# COMPACT_ATOMS: atom_id res chain seq x y z
N MET A 1 24.04 16.29 0.98
CA MET A 1 23.79 15.49 2.21
C MET A 1 22.84 14.28 1.98
N ALA A 2 22.64 13.84 0.75
CA ALA A 2 21.72 12.72 0.41
C ALA A 2 22.38 11.31 0.41
N HIS A 3 23.70 11.22 0.56
CA HIS A 3 24.43 9.93 0.47
C HIS A 3 24.47 9.10 1.76
N THR A 4 24.15 9.68 2.92
CA THR A 4 24.30 9.00 4.22
C THR A 4 23.10 8.09 4.59
N SER A 5 21.91 8.42 4.12
CA SER A 5 20.69 7.63 4.43
C SER A 5 20.70 6.23 3.79
N ASN A 6 21.28 6.10 2.61
CA ASN A 6 21.28 4.83 1.87
C ASN A 6 22.25 3.79 2.48
N GLN A 7 23.32 4.22 3.17
CA GLN A 7 24.30 3.32 3.78
C GLN A 7 23.76 2.57 4.99
N ILE A 8 22.97 3.23 5.84
CA ILE A 8 22.42 2.62 7.05
C ILE A 8 21.42 1.51 6.72
N TRP A 9 20.61 1.72 5.69
CA TRP A 9 19.68 0.70 5.21
C TRP A 9 20.40 -0.47 4.55
N GLN A 10 21.53 -0.22 3.87
CA GLN A 10 22.35 -1.28 3.31
C GLN A 10 23.02 -2.13 4.41
N GLU A 11 23.42 -1.55 5.52
CA GLU A 11 23.97 -2.30 6.67
C GLU A 11 22.93 -3.15 7.39
N ILE A 12 21.66 -2.68 7.45
CA ILE A 12 20.55 -3.43 8.07
C ILE A 12 20.08 -4.58 7.16
N THR A 13 20.16 -4.41 5.82
CA THR A 13 19.63 -5.37 4.84
C THR A 13 20.65 -6.37 4.30
N SER A 14 21.95 -6.15 4.52
CA SER A 14 23.01 -7.00 3.95
C SER A 14 23.09 -8.42 4.53
N ALA A 15 22.28 -8.78 5.51
CA ALA A 15 22.36 -10.08 6.17
C ALA A 15 21.54 -11.22 5.54
N GLU A 16 20.62 -10.96 4.58
CA GLU A 16 19.67 -12.00 4.11
C GLU A 16 19.30 -11.99 2.61
N ASN A 17 20.11 -11.45 1.70
CA ASN A 17 19.74 -11.46 0.26
C ASN A 17 20.74 -12.21 -0.61
N GLU A 18 20.54 -13.52 -0.81
CA GLU A 18 21.06 -14.23 -1.98
C GLU A 18 20.07 -14.13 -3.16
N PRO A 19 20.53 -13.87 -4.39
CA PRO A 19 19.68 -13.75 -5.56
C PRO A 19 19.20 -15.13 -6.02
N ARG A 20 17.94 -15.45 -5.79
CA ARG A 20 17.25 -16.56 -6.47
C ARG A 20 16.70 -16.07 -7.80
N GLY A 21 16.96 -16.84 -8.85
CA GLY A 21 16.68 -16.68 -10.27
C GLY A 21 15.56 -15.73 -10.68
N VAL A 22 15.77 -15.08 -11.80
CA VAL A 22 15.03 -13.96 -12.40
C VAL A 22 13.50 -14.23 -12.50
N ASN A 23 12.79 -14.03 -11.39
CA ASN A 23 11.37 -13.68 -11.44
C ASN A 23 11.30 -12.22 -11.02
N THR A 24 11.01 -11.32 -11.96
CA THR A 24 10.92 -9.87 -11.71
C THR A 24 9.65 -9.48 -10.95
N ASP A 25 8.77 -10.43 -10.64
CA ASP A 25 7.52 -10.20 -9.94
C ASP A 25 7.74 -10.20 -8.42
N ALA A 26 7.46 -9.07 -7.77
CA ALA A 26 7.40 -8.98 -6.32
C ALA A 26 6.21 -9.79 -5.80
N ILE A 27 5.04 -9.65 -6.44
CA ILE A 27 3.83 -10.42 -6.15
C ILE A 27 3.33 -11.13 -7.41
N SER A 28 2.90 -12.38 -7.22
CA SER A 28 2.20 -13.17 -8.22
C SER A 28 0.92 -13.72 -7.61
N ILE A 29 -0.22 -13.39 -8.20
CA ILE A 29 -1.54 -13.85 -7.78
C ILE A 29 -2.07 -14.73 -8.88
N ARG A 30 -2.47 -15.97 -8.53
CA ARG A 30 -2.90 -16.98 -9.49
C ARG A 30 -4.26 -17.54 -9.05
N GLU A 31 -5.27 -17.31 -9.88
CA GLU A 31 -6.64 -17.82 -9.72
C GLU A 31 -7.22 -17.61 -8.30
N LEU A 32 -6.84 -16.52 -7.66
CA LEU A 32 -7.20 -16.23 -6.28
C LEU A 32 -8.70 -15.99 -6.16
N ALA A 33 -9.36 -16.75 -5.27
CA ALA A 33 -10.76 -16.58 -4.97
C ALA A 33 -11.02 -16.65 -3.47
N LYS A 34 -12.07 -15.97 -3.00
CA LYS A 34 -12.49 -15.99 -1.60
C LYS A 34 -14.00 -15.99 -1.45
N GLY A 35 -14.53 -17.03 -0.82
CA GLY A 35 -15.90 -17.13 -0.33
C GLY A 35 -15.93 -17.11 1.20
N TYR A 36 -17.01 -16.56 1.74
CA TYR A 36 -17.32 -16.58 3.17
C TYR A 36 -18.56 -17.43 3.43
N PRO A 37 -18.53 -18.34 4.42
CA PRO A 37 -19.74 -19.05 4.84
C PRO A 37 -20.84 -18.07 5.26
N SER A 38 -22.07 -18.33 4.82
CA SER A 38 -23.27 -17.57 5.20
C SER A 38 -24.37 -18.56 5.60
N ARG A 39 -25.42 -18.06 6.25
CA ARG A 39 -26.60 -18.88 6.61
C ARG A 39 -27.26 -19.49 5.37
N ASP A 40 -27.23 -18.77 4.25
CA ASP A 40 -27.87 -19.16 2.98
C ASP A 40 -26.87 -19.76 1.98
N GLY A 41 -25.69 -20.24 2.44
CA GLY A 41 -24.65 -20.82 1.59
C GLY A 41 -23.31 -20.11 1.66
N CYS A 42 -22.74 -19.70 0.53
CA CYS A 42 -21.44 -19.04 0.45
C CYS A 42 -21.56 -17.70 -0.27
N VAL A 43 -21.11 -16.63 0.39
CA VAL A 43 -21.01 -15.29 -0.22
C VAL A 43 -19.65 -15.14 -0.84
N GLN A 44 -19.60 -15.10 -2.18
CA GLN A 44 -18.36 -14.89 -2.92
C GLN A 44 -17.93 -13.42 -2.81
N ALA A 45 -16.77 -13.17 -2.21
CA ALA A 45 -16.18 -11.84 -2.09
C ALA A 45 -15.21 -11.54 -3.24
N LEU A 46 -14.42 -12.55 -3.64
CA LEU A 46 -13.50 -12.47 -4.78
C LEU A 46 -13.74 -13.67 -5.70
N GLU A 47 -13.99 -13.41 -6.98
CA GLU A 47 -13.90 -14.40 -8.05
C GLU A 47 -12.44 -14.66 -8.41
N GLN A 48 -12.20 -15.70 -9.25
CA GLN A 48 -10.85 -16.00 -9.74
C GLN A 48 -10.19 -14.76 -10.33
N THR A 49 -9.09 -14.36 -9.70
CA THR A 49 -8.35 -13.15 -10.04
C THR A 49 -6.87 -13.51 -10.17
N SER A 50 -6.25 -13.09 -11.27
CA SER A 50 -4.83 -13.29 -11.53
C SER A 50 -4.19 -12.00 -12.01
N PHE A 51 -3.09 -11.61 -11.37
CA PHE A 51 -2.23 -10.50 -11.80
C PHE A 51 -0.87 -10.61 -11.13
N SER A 52 0.11 -9.83 -11.63
CA SER A 52 1.41 -9.71 -10.98
C SER A 52 1.79 -8.25 -10.74
N VAL A 53 2.70 -8.03 -9.80
CA VAL A 53 3.27 -6.72 -9.47
C VAL A 53 4.78 -6.85 -9.50
N LYS A 54 5.45 -5.96 -10.23
CA LYS A 54 6.91 -5.96 -10.36
C LYS A 54 7.58 -5.34 -9.13
N GLU A 55 8.86 -5.69 -8.92
CA GLU A 55 9.67 -5.02 -7.89
C GLU A 55 9.73 -3.52 -8.12
N GLY A 56 9.48 -2.75 -7.04
CA GLY A 56 9.48 -1.29 -7.07
C GLY A 56 8.29 -0.65 -7.79
N GLU A 57 7.32 -1.41 -8.27
CA GLU A 57 6.12 -0.90 -8.92
C GLU A 57 5.13 -0.33 -7.88
N PHE A 58 4.50 0.78 -8.22
CA PHE A 58 3.36 1.33 -7.49
C PHE A 58 2.07 0.95 -8.21
N ILE A 59 1.32 0.01 -7.68
CA ILE A 59 0.04 -0.41 -8.23
C ILE A 59 -1.13 0.07 -7.37
N ALA A 60 -2.18 0.60 -8.00
CA ALA A 60 -3.42 0.94 -7.32
C ALA A 60 -4.53 -0.06 -7.65
N VAL A 61 -5.41 -0.31 -6.69
CA VAL A 61 -6.63 -1.11 -6.87
C VAL A 61 -7.82 -0.22 -6.59
N VAL A 62 -8.67 -0.01 -7.60
CA VAL A 62 -9.89 0.80 -7.49
C VAL A 62 -11.13 -0.06 -7.74
N GLY A 63 -12.24 0.30 -7.09
CA GLY A 63 -13.51 -0.43 -7.24
C GLY A 63 -14.55 0.06 -6.26
N PRO A 64 -15.83 -0.31 -6.46
CA PRO A 64 -16.93 0.07 -5.57
C PRO A 64 -16.72 -0.42 -4.13
N SER A 65 -17.45 0.19 -3.19
CA SER A 65 -17.45 -0.28 -1.80
C SER A 65 -17.96 -1.72 -1.72
N GLY A 66 -17.32 -2.55 -0.88
CA GLY A 66 -17.71 -3.95 -0.69
C GLY A 66 -17.33 -4.90 -1.82
N CYS A 67 -16.62 -4.47 -2.87
CA CYS A 67 -16.21 -5.34 -3.98
C CYS A 67 -15.09 -6.35 -3.66
N GLY A 68 -14.52 -6.33 -2.45
CA GLY A 68 -13.51 -7.30 -2.05
C GLY A 68 -12.07 -6.78 -1.98
N LYS A 69 -11.79 -5.47 -2.18
CA LYS A 69 -10.46 -4.87 -2.11
C LYS A 69 -9.74 -5.17 -0.79
N SER A 70 -10.40 -4.91 0.33
CA SER A 70 -9.83 -5.22 1.66
C SER A 70 -9.71 -6.73 1.91
N THR A 71 -10.53 -7.57 1.26
CA THR A 71 -10.36 -9.04 1.29
C THR A 71 -9.08 -9.42 0.56
N LEU A 72 -8.83 -8.88 -0.63
CA LEU A 72 -7.59 -9.07 -1.37
C LEU A 72 -6.38 -8.66 -0.53
N LEU A 73 -6.42 -7.44 0.06
CA LEU A 73 -5.33 -6.96 0.90
C LEU A 73 -5.08 -7.88 2.10
N LYS A 74 -6.13 -8.34 2.80
CA LYS A 74 -5.99 -9.26 3.94
C LYS A 74 -5.36 -10.59 3.55
N ILE A 75 -5.65 -11.11 2.34
CA ILE A 75 -5.01 -12.32 1.82
C ILE A 75 -3.52 -12.04 1.56
N LEU A 76 -3.17 -10.93 0.92
CA LEU A 76 -1.80 -10.55 0.66
C LEU A 76 -1.00 -10.25 1.93
N ALA A 77 -1.67 -9.74 2.97
CA ALA A 77 -1.06 -9.55 4.30
C ALA A 77 -0.90 -10.87 5.08
N GLY A 78 -1.40 -11.99 4.55
CA GLY A 78 -1.39 -13.28 5.25
C GLY A 78 -2.37 -13.37 6.42
N LEU A 79 -3.31 -12.42 6.54
CA LEU A 79 -4.30 -12.37 7.62
C LEU A 79 -5.54 -13.22 7.33
N LEU A 80 -5.70 -13.64 6.08
CA LEU A 80 -6.86 -14.40 5.62
C LEU A 80 -6.41 -15.41 4.55
N PRO A 81 -6.69 -16.72 4.71
CA PRO A 81 -6.39 -17.69 3.67
C PRO A 81 -7.37 -17.53 2.49
N PRO A 82 -6.90 -17.70 1.24
CA PRO A 82 -7.79 -17.79 0.08
C PRO A 82 -8.65 -19.06 0.15
N SER A 83 -9.78 -19.08 -0.57
CA SER A 83 -10.59 -20.29 -0.74
C SER A 83 -10.11 -21.15 -1.92
N LYS A 84 -9.52 -20.50 -2.95
CA LYS A 84 -8.88 -21.13 -4.11
C LYS A 84 -7.72 -20.26 -4.60
N GLY A 85 -6.83 -20.88 -5.36
CA GLY A 85 -5.66 -20.19 -5.91
C GLY A 85 -4.60 -19.87 -4.86
N GLU A 86 -3.63 -19.09 -5.23
CA GLU A 86 -2.49 -18.75 -4.40
C GLU A 86 -2.02 -17.30 -4.60
N ALA A 87 -1.39 -16.75 -3.58
CA ALA A 87 -0.63 -15.51 -3.64
C ALA A 87 0.81 -15.80 -3.24
N LEU A 88 1.76 -15.32 -4.04
CA LEU A 88 3.18 -15.51 -3.81
C LEU A 88 3.87 -14.16 -3.67
N LEU A 89 4.76 -14.01 -2.71
CA LEU A 89 5.69 -12.90 -2.59
C LEU A 89 7.09 -13.41 -2.93
N ARG A 90 7.69 -12.86 -3.99
CA ARG A 90 9.00 -13.31 -4.52
C ARG A 90 9.06 -14.82 -4.73
N GLY A 91 8.01 -15.39 -5.31
CA GLY A 91 7.87 -16.83 -5.57
C GLY A 91 7.56 -17.69 -4.35
N THR A 92 7.45 -17.12 -3.13
CA THR A 92 7.14 -17.86 -1.90
C THR A 92 5.66 -17.68 -1.54
N PRO A 93 4.88 -18.75 -1.31
CA PRO A 93 3.46 -18.66 -0.94
C PRO A 93 3.23 -17.86 0.35
N ILE A 94 2.17 -17.05 0.33
CA ILE A 94 1.71 -16.28 1.49
C ILE A 94 0.68 -17.12 2.25
N ASN A 95 1.15 -17.92 3.22
CA ASN A 95 0.31 -18.81 4.04
C ASN A 95 0.02 -18.24 5.45
N GLY A 96 0.51 -17.03 5.74
CA GLY A 96 0.35 -16.35 7.02
C GLY A 96 1.05 -14.99 7.01
N PRO A 97 0.98 -14.22 8.11
CA PRO A 97 1.69 -12.94 8.23
C PRO A 97 3.20 -13.09 7.99
N ARG A 98 3.75 -12.17 7.19
CA ARG A 98 5.17 -12.19 6.80
C ARG A 98 5.87 -10.94 7.31
N ARG A 99 7.17 -11.08 7.65
CA ARG A 99 8.00 -9.97 8.13
C ARG A 99 8.37 -8.97 7.04
N ASP A 100 8.39 -9.43 5.79
CA ASP A 100 8.74 -8.65 4.61
C ASP A 100 7.54 -7.93 3.96
N ILE A 101 6.39 -7.88 4.65
CA ILE A 101 5.20 -7.13 4.25
C ILE A 101 4.89 -6.07 5.31
N GLY A 102 4.86 -4.80 4.89
CA GLY A 102 4.34 -3.69 5.67
C GLY A 102 2.86 -3.47 5.37
N VAL A 103 2.08 -3.08 6.38
CA VAL A 103 0.64 -2.79 6.22
C VAL A 103 0.31 -1.44 6.80
N VAL A 104 -0.38 -0.61 6.02
CA VAL A 104 -0.96 0.68 6.43
C VAL A 104 -2.48 0.58 6.30
N PHE A 105 -3.19 0.68 7.40
CA PHE A 105 -4.65 0.62 7.44
C PHE A 105 -5.29 1.99 7.21
N GLN A 106 -6.56 2.01 6.90
CA GLN A 106 -7.38 3.20 6.77
C GLN A 106 -7.36 4.06 8.05
N SER A 107 -7.48 3.42 9.21
CA SER A 107 -7.19 4.05 10.50
C SER A 107 -5.72 3.86 10.85
N PRO A 108 -5.00 4.87 11.34
CA PRO A 108 -3.57 4.78 11.68
C PRO A 108 -3.24 3.71 12.73
N VAL A 109 -4.20 3.34 13.58
CA VAL A 109 -4.07 2.32 14.64
C VAL A 109 -2.76 2.50 15.44
N LEU A 110 -2.51 3.75 15.88
CA LEU A 110 -1.38 4.05 16.76
C LEU A 110 -1.72 3.66 18.20
N LEU A 111 -0.72 3.13 18.91
CA LEU A 111 -0.86 2.79 20.33
C LEU A 111 -0.85 4.08 21.15
N PRO A 112 -1.96 4.45 21.83
CA PRO A 112 -2.05 5.75 22.47
C PRO A 112 -1.06 5.94 23.63
N TRP A 113 -0.65 4.88 24.30
CA TRP A 113 0.31 4.91 25.40
C TRP A 113 1.78 4.92 24.99
N ARG A 114 2.07 4.88 23.66
CA ARG A 114 3.42 4.98 23.12
C ARG A 114 3.63 6.32 22.45
N SER A 115 4.82 6.87 22.58
CA SER A 115 5.24 8.04 21.80
C SER A 115 5.22 7.76 20.28
N ILE A 116 5.31 8.78 19.47
CA ILE A 116 5.36 8.66 18.01
C ILE A 116 6.55 7.82 17.58
N LEU A 117 7.72 8.07 18.13
CA LEU A 117 8.93 7.27 17.85
C LEU A 117 8.74 5.79 18.23
N GLU A 118 8.16 5.51 19.40
CA GLU A 118 7.89 4.13 19.83
C GLU A 118 6.81 3.46 18.99
N ASN A 119 5.85 4.21 18.47
CA ASN A 119 4.88 3.69 17.48
C ASN A 119 5.57 3.30 16.17
N VAL A 120 6.51 4.11 15.67
CA VAL A 120 7.29 3.75 14.48
C VAL A 120 8.14 2.51 14.72
N LEU A 121 8.74 2.38 15.89
CA LEU A 121 9.58 1.24 16.28
C LEU A 121 8.79 -0.05 16.60
N LEU A 122 7.46 0.00 16.71
CA LEU A 122 6.64 -1.14 17.09
C LEU A 122 6.92 -2.43 16.29
N PRO A 123 7.05 -2.40 14.95
CA PRO A 123 7.39 -3.62 14.18
C PRO A 123 8.76 -4.20 14.55
N VAL A 124 9.73 -3.36 14.88
CA VAL A 124 11.07 -3.77 15.32
C VAL A 124 10.99 -4.51 16.64
N ASP A 125 10.23 -3.96 17.61
CA ASP A 125 10.02 -4.57 18.92
C ASP A 125 9.31 -5.93 18.80
N VAL A 126 8.20 -5.98 18.03
CA VAL A 126 7.38 -7.19 17.87
C VAL A 126 8.14 -8.30 17.15
N GLN A 127 8.91 -7.94 16.12
CA GLN A 127 9.69 -8.90 15.34
C GLN A 127 11.02 -9.26 16.02
N ARG A 128 11.36 -8.58 17.14
CA ARG A 128 12.63 -8.75 17.88
C ARG A 128 13.85 -8.53 16.99
N LEU A 129 13.77 -7.54 16.11
CA LEU A 129 14.89 -7.18 15.25
C LEU A 129 15.95 -6.49 16.09
N GLY A 130 17.07 -7.15 16.31
CA GLY A 130 18.19 -6.61 17.08
C GLY A 130 18.97 -5.56 16.30
N GLY A 131 19.56 -4.56 17.00
CA GLY A 131 20.50 -3.60 16.43
C GLY A 131 20.25 -2.16 16.82
N ASN A 132 21.32 -1.41 17.05
CA ASN A 132 21.28 0.01 17.46
C ASN A 132 20.85 0.97 16.32
N GLY A 133 20.71 0.49 15.07
CA GLY A 133 20.40 1.31 13.90
C GLY A 133 18.92 1.74 13.79
N TYR A 134 17.98 0.95 14.31
CA TYR A 134 16.54 1.20 14.09
C TYR A 134 16.02 2.50 14.71
N ARG A 135 16.58 2.93 15.85
CA ARG A 135 16.20 4.24 16.44
C ARG A 135 16.60 5.39 15.50
N LYS A 136 17.78 5.33 14.89
CA LYS A 136 18.24 6.32 13.92
C LYS A 136 17.39 6.25 12.65
N ALA A 137 17.14 5.06 12.14
CA ALA A 137 16.26 4.82 11.00
C ALA A 137 14.83 5.36 11.23
N ALA A 138 14.27 5.18 12.44
CA ALA A 138 12.96 5.71 12.79
C ALA A 138 12.93 7.25 12.79
N LEU A 139 13.98 7.90 13.30
CA LEU A 139 14.09 9.36 13.24
C LEU A 139 14.26 9.86 11.81
N GLU A 140 15.00 9.16 10.96
CA GLU A 140 15.12 9.48 9.53
C GLU A 140 13.78 9.33 8.80
N LEU A 141 13.00 8.28 9.10
CA LEU A 141 11.65 8.11 8.56
C LEU A 141 10.70 9.20 9.06
N LEU A 142 10.77 9.58 10.35
CA LEU A 142 9.99 10.69 10.87
C LEU A 142 10.38 12.02 10.21
N ASN A 143 11.66 12.26 9.96
CA ASN A 143 12.11 13.41 9.19
C ASN A 143 11.58 13.36 7.74
N LEU A 144 11.63 12.20 7.09
CA LEU A 144 11.11 11.97 5.74
C LEU A 144 9.62 12.34 5.64
N VAL A 145 8.81 12.02 6.65
CA VAL A 145 7.38 12.35 6.70
C VAL A 145 7.10 13.72 7.37
N GLY A 146 8.13 14.53 7.64
CA GLY A 146 8.00 15.88 8.21
C GLY A 146 7.52 15.91 9.67
N LEU A 147 7.86 14.87 10.46
CA LEU A 147 7.40 14.70 11.85
C LEU A 147 8.54 14.50 12.86
N GLN A 148 9.78 14.90 12.51
CA GLN A 148 10.94 14.71 13.37
C GLN A 148 10.76 15.40 14.75
N ASP A 149 10.20 16.60 14.79
CA ASP A 149 9.98 17.37 16.01
C ASP A 149 8.87 16.79 16.91
N PHE A 150 8.08 15.87 16.37
CA PHE A 150 6.99 15.19 17.06
C PHE A 150 7.38 13.81 17.60
N ALA A 151 8.64 13.40 17.49
CA ALA A 151 9.10 12.05 17.87
C ALA A 151 8.72 11.65 19.31
N ASN A 152 8.78 12.58 20.27
CA ASN A 152 8.45 12.35 21.67
C ASN A 152 6.99 12.70 22.03
N ARG A 153 6.17 13.13 21.08
CA ARG A 153 4.75 13.40 21.26
C ARG A 153 3.95 12.10 21.27
N TYR A 154 2.69 12.19 21.69
CA TYR A 154 1.74 11.08 21.72
C TYR A 154 0.70 11.21 20.58
N PRO A 155 0.03 10.12 20.18
CA PRO A 155 -0.93 10.15 19.07
C PRO A 155 -2.01 11.22 19.18
N TRP A 156 -2.55 11.46 20.37
CA TRP A 156 -3.61 12.46 20.59
C TRP A 156 -3.14 13.92 20.42
N GLU A 157 -1.83 14.18 20.36
CA GLU A 157 -1.27 15.51 20.10
C GLU A 157 -1.14 15.78 18.59
N LEU A 158 -1.46 14.81 17.73
CA LEU A 158 -1.29 14.88 16.28
C LEU A 158 -2.63 14.95 15.55
N SER A 159 -2.70 15.70 14.45
CA SER A 159 -3.82 15.65 13.51
C SER A 159 -3.95 14.28 12.84
N GLY A 160 -5.12 13.94 12.28
CA GLY A 160 -5.34 12.67 11.58
C GLY A 160 -4.35 12.43 10.44
N GLY A 161 -4.03 13.47 9.64
CA GLY A 161 -3.02 13.37 8.58
C GLY A 161 -1.60 13.15 9.12
N MET A 162 -1.25 13.75 10.26
CA MET A 162 0.04 13.48 10.92
C MET A 162 0.10 12.05 11.44
N GLN A 163 -0.97 11.54 12.04
CA GLN A 163 -1.04 10.16 12.50
C GLN A 163 -0.91 9.16 11.34
N GLN A 164 -1.51 9.48 10.19
CA GLN A 164 -1.38 8.64 8.98
C GLN A 164 0.06 8.61 8.45
N ARG A 165 0.77 9.74 8.49
CA ARG A 165 2.20 9.79 8.15
C ARG A 165 3.05 8.93 9.11
N VAL A 166 2.73 8.92 10.39
CA VAL A 166 3.36 7.99 11.37
C VAL A 166 3.10 6.54 11.00
N ALA A 167 1.86 6.19 10.60
CA ALA A 167 1.51 4.83 10.19
C ALA A 167 2.30 4.39 8.95
N ILE A 168 2.54 5.29 7.99
CA ILE A 168 3.39 5.03 6.83
C ILE A 168 4.85 4.80 7.26
N ALA A 169 5.41 5.67 8.12
CA ALA A 169 6.76 5.49 8.65
C ALA A 169 6.92 4.16 9.40
N ARG A 170 5.91 3.78 10.22
CA ARG A 170 5.85 2.48 10.90
C ARG A 170 5.83 1.32 9.92
N GLY A 171 5.09 1.43 8.82
CA GLY A 171 5.04 0.40 7.77
C GLY A 171 6.36 0.19 7.05
N LEU A 172 7.24 1.20 7.06
CA LEU A 172 8.53 1.20 6.36
C LEU A 172 9.73 0.83 7.23
N ILE A 173 9.62 0.90 8.57
CA ILE A 173 10.78 0.82 9.48
C ILE A 173 11.58 -0.47 9.38
N HIS A 174 10.93 -1.58 9.10
CA HIS A 174 11.57 -2.90 8.97
C HIS A 174 11.97 -3.23 7.54
N ASP A 175 12.02 -2.21 6.66
CA ASP A 175 12.40 -2.30 5.25
C ASP A 175 11.66 -3.39 4.45
N PRO A 176 10.32 -3.41 4.45
CA PRO A 176 9.57 -4.47 3.82
C PRO A 176 9.82 -4.54 2.31
N ALA A 177 9.70 -5.74 1.73
CA ALA A 177 9.71 -5.94 0.28
C ALA A 177 8.48 -5.30 -0.38
N MET A 178 7.35 -5.30 0.35
CA MET A 178 6.08 -4.75 -0.12
C MET A 178 5.35 -3.98 0.96
N LEU A 179 4.71 -2.88 0.56
CA LEU A 179 3.82 -2.09 1.40
C LEU A 179 2.39 -2.18 0.89
N LEU A 180 1.50 -2.70 1.71
CA LEU A 180 0.06 -2.79 1.46
C LEU A 180 -0.64 -1.62 2.14
N MET A 181 -1.47 -0.88 1.41
CA MET A 181 -2.20 0.28 1.94
C MET A 181 -3.70 0.14 1.65
N ASP A 182 -4.52 0.11 2.70
CA ASP A 182 -5.99 0.00 2.60
C ASP A 182 -6.63 1.38 2.85
N GLU A 183 -7.00 2.08 1.79
CA GLU A 183 -7.64 3.41 1.81
C GLU A 183 -6.98 4.40 2.80
N PRO A 184 -5.64 4.57 2.78
CA PRO A 184 -4.92 5.27 3.85
C PRO A 184 -5.32 6.74 4.00
N PHE A 185 -5.95 7.32 2.99
CA PHE A 185 -6.34 8.74 2.97
C PHE A 185 -7.86 8.95 3.00
N GLY A 186 -8.63 7.86 3.14
CA GLY A 186 -10.11 7.92 3.07
C GLY A 186 -10.77 8.81 4.13
N ALA A 187 -10.16 8.93 5.33
CA ALA A 187 -10.69 9.74 6.42
C ALA A 187 -10.18 11.20 6.43
N LEU A 188 -9.33 11.60 5.47
CA LEU A 188 -8.74 12.94 5.41
C LEU A 188 -9.60 13.89 4.58
N ASP A 189 -9.58 15.18 4.96
CA ASP A 189 -10.14 16.24 4.13
C ASP A 189 -9.40 16.39 2.79
N ALA A 190 -9.98 17.09 1.82
CA ALA A 190 -9.45 17.18 0.47
C ALA A 190 -8.04 17.76 0.40
N MET A 191 -7.78 18.86 1.13
CA MET A 191 -6.46 19.52 1.09
C MET A 191 -5.37 18.67 1.74
N THR A 192 -5.68 18.06 2.88
CA THR A 192 -4.75 17.14 3.57
C THR A 192 -4.48 15.91 2.69
N ARG A 193 -5.48 15.40 1.97
CA ARG A 193 -5.35 14.27 1.05
C ARG A 193 -4.42 14.61 -0.13
N GLU A 194 -4.56 15.78 -0.73
CA GLU A 194 -3.65 16.25 -1.80
C GLU A 194 -2.21 16.33 -1.31
N GLN A 195 -1.98 16.89 -0.12
CA GLN A 195 -0.66 16.91 0.49
C GLN A 195 -0.11 15.50 0.73
N MET A 196 -0.95 14.57 1.20
CA MET A 196 -0.54 13.20 1.45
C MET A 196 -0.19 12.45 0.15
N ASN A 197 -0.87 12.74 -0.96
CA ASN A 197 -0.54 12.20 -2.27
C ASN A 197 0.85 12.65 -2.74
N LEU A 198 1.16 13.93 -2.61
CA LEU A 198 2.50 14.48 -2.91
C LEU A 198 3.57 13.83 -2.02
N GLU A 199 3.29 13.72 -0.73
CA GLU A 199 4.23 13.15 0.25
C GLU A 199 4.49 11.66 -0.01
N LEU A 200 3.44 10.86 -0.27
CA LEU A 200 3.58 9.45 -0.59
C LEU A 200 4.33 9.23 -1.91
N GLN A 201 4.08 10.06 -2.92
CA GLN A 201 4.86 10.04 -4.16
C GLN A 201 6.35 10.33 -3.87
N ARG A 202 6.66 11.33 -3.04
CA ARG A 202 8.04 11.69 -2.66
C ARG A 202 8.73 10.51 -1.95
N ILE A 203 8.07 9.93 -0.94
CA ILE A 203 8.56 8.76 -0.20
C ILE A 203 8.85 7.60 -1.16
N TRP A 204 7.93 7.32 -2.08
CA TRP A 204 8.11 6.25 -3.05
C TRP A 204 9.25 6.53 -4.03
N LEU A 205 9.43 7.77 -4.52
CA LEU A 205 10.54 8.13 -5.40
C LEU A 205 11.90 7.93 -4.73
N GLU A 206 11.99 8.20 -3.42
CA GLU A 206 13.22 8.02 -2.64
C GLU A 206 13.51 6.56 -2.31
N ARG A 207 12.47 5.77 -2.02
CA ARG A 207 12.62 4.40 -1.50
C ARG A 207 12.40 3.31 -2.54
N LYS A 208 11.66 3.59 -3.62
CA LYS A 208 11.32 2.65 -4.70
C LYS A 208 10.78 1.30 -4.19
N LYS A 209 9.96 1.33 -3.14
CA LYS A 209 9.32 0.13 -2.61
C LYS A 209 8.17 -0.32 -3.49
N THR A 210 7.92 -1.62 -3.53
CA THR A 210 6.70 -2.15 -4.15
C THR A 210 5.51 -1.76 -3.31
N ILE A 211 4.51 -1.10 -3.89
CA ILE A 211 3.31 -0.65 -3.17
C ILE A 211 2.06 -1.19 -3.86
N LEU A 212 1.16 -1.79 -3.07
CA LEU A 212 -0.22 -2.02 -3.48
C LEU A 212 -1.13 -1.10 -2.66
N PHE A 213 -1.79 -0.19 -3.36
CA PHE A 213 -2.57 0.91 -2.80
C PHE A 213 -4.06 0.74 -3.13
N ILE A 214 -4.88 0.52 -2.13
CA ILE A 214 -6.33 0.45 -2.30
C ILE A 214 -6.93 1.82 -2.07
N THR A 215 -7.75 2.27 -3.01
CA THR A 215 -8.53 3.51 -2.89
C THR A 215 -9.85 3.41 -3.65
N HIS A 216 -10.83 4.22 -3.27
CA HIS A 216 -12.05 4.46 -4.05
C HIS A 216 -11.93 5.69 -4.96
N SER A 217 -10.84 6.46 -4.85
CA SER A 217 -10.60 7.67 -5.64
C SER A 217 -9.78 7.35 -6.89
N ILE A 218 -10.41 7.38 -8.06
CA ILE A 218 -9.74 7.21 -9.36
C ILE A 218 -8.63 8.26 -9.58
N PRO A 219 -8.87 9.58 -9.33
CA PRO A 219 -7.81 10.57 -9.47
C PRO A 219 -6.59 10.29 -8.59
N GLU A 220 -6.78 9.83 -7.36
CA GLU A 220 -5.71 9.45 -6.45
C GLU A 220 -4.90 8.25 -6.98
N ALA A 221 -5.58 7.21 -7.49
CA ALA A 221 -4.94 6.06 -8.10
C ALA A 221 -4.09 6.47 -9.32
N VAL A 222 -4.65 7.29 -10.23
CA VAL A 222 -3.92 7.81 -11.41
C VAL A 222 -2.77 8.72 -11.00
N PHE A 223 -2.92 9.50 -9.92
CA PHE A 223 -1.83 10.37 -9.44
C PHE A 223 -0.63 9.59 -8.89
N LEU A 224 -0.87 8.47 -8.21
CA LEU A 224 0.17 7.71 -7.50
C LEU A 224 0.72 6.53 -8.28
N ALA A 225 -0.12 5.78 -8.99
CA ALA A 225 0.25 4.47 -9.51
C ALA A 225 0.95 4.48 -10.88
N ASP A 226 1.72 3.43 -11.15
CA ASP A 226 2.21 3.06 -12.48
C ASP A 226 1.15 2.30 -13.25
N ARG A 227 0.31 1.53 -12.52
CA ARG A 227 -0.83 0.78 -13.06
C ARG A 227 -2.02 0.84 -12.09
N VAL A 228 -3.22 0.82 -12.66
CA VAL A 228 -4.47 0.80 -11.91
C VAL A 228 -5.27 -0.44 -12.27
N LEU A 229 -5.45 -1.33 -11.29
CA LEU A 229 -6.35 -2.47 -11.41
C LEU A 229 -7.79 -2.03 -11.08
N VAL A 230 -8.68 -2.23 -12.03
CA VAL A 230 -10.10 -1.90 -11.90
C VAL A 230 -10.87 -3.14 -11.47
N MET A 231 -11.51 -3.09 -10.30
CA MET A 231 -12.31 -4.21 -9.79
C MET A 231 -13.82 -4.01 -10.04
N SER A 232 -14.52 -5.09 -10.38
CA SER A 232 -15.99 -5.14 -10.48
C SER A 232 -16.67 -4.88 -9.13
N ALA A 233 -17.97 -4.65 -9.15
CA ALA A 233 -18.84 -4.87 -7.99
C ALA A 233 -18.79 -6.33 -7.53
N ARG A 234 -19.39 -6.63 -6.35
CA ARG A 234 -19.39 -8.00 -5.78
C ARG A 234 -20.10 -9.01 -6.72
N PRO A 235 -19.50 -10.19 -6.93
CA PRO A 235 -18.16 -10.62 -6.49
C PRO A 235 -17.06 -9.89 -7.24
N GLY A 236 -15.99 -9.51 -6.48
CA GLY A 236 -14.87 -8.76 -7.04
C GLY A 236 -14.02 -9.59 -7.98
N ARG A 237 -13.77 -9.06 -9.16
CA ARG A 237 -12.82 -9.57 -10.16
C ARG A 237 -12.10 -8.41 -10.82
N ILE A 238 -10.93 -8.63 -11.37
CA ILE A 238 -10.24 -7.61 -12.17
C ILE A 238 -10.96 -7.46 -13.50
N LEU A 239 -11.44 -6.25 -13.77
CA LEU A 239 -12.09 -5.90 -15.02
C LEU A 239 -11.09 -5.41 -16.06
N ASP A 240 -10.08 -4.66 -15.60
CA ASP A 240 -9.09 -4.03 -16.44
C ASP A 240 -7.81 -3.76 -15.65
N ASP A 241 -6.70 -3.62 -16.37
CA ASP A 241 -5.36 -3.31 -15.88
C ASP A 241 -4.79 -2.16 -16.69
N VAL A 242 -5.02 -0.94 -16.19
CA VAL A 242 -4.75 0.30 -16.91
C VAL A 242 -3.37 0.82 -16.56
N ARG A 243 -2.48 0.91 -17.55
CA ARG A 243 -1.18 1.56 -17.39
C ARG A 243 -1.33 3.08 -17.36
N VAL A 244 -0.58 3.73 -16.47
CA VAL A 244 -0.58 5.18 -16.31
C VAL A 244 0.74 5.74 -16.87
N ASP A 245 0.72 6.14 -18.15
CA ASP A 245 1.89 6.65 -18.87
C ASP A 245 2.14 8.16 -18.65
N ILE A 246 1.87 8.65 -17.42
CA ILE A 246 2.10 10.04 -17.02
C ILE A 246 3.43 10.12 -16.26
N PRO A 247 4.39 10.96 -16.72
CA PRO A 247 5.72 11.07 -16.09
C PRO A 247 5.65 11.48 -14.61
N ARG A 248 6.64 11.04 -13.83
CA ARG A 248 6.85 11.47 -12.44
C ARG A 248 8.08 12.39 -12.31
N PRO A 249 8.13 13.30 -11.34
CA PRO A 249 7.11 13.54 -10.29
C PRO A 249 5.85 14.22 -10.85
N ARG A 250 4.68 13.69 -10.50
CA ARG A 250 3.39 14.28 -10.85
C ARG A 250 3.08 15.43 -9.92
N ARG A 251 2.52 16.51 -10.45
CA ARG A 251 2.14 17.71 -9.71
C ARG A 251 0.62 17.85 -9.68
N LEU A 252 0.08 18.55 -8.68
CA LEU A 252 -1.37 18.76 -8.55
C LEU A 252 -1.95 19.50 -9.76
N GLU A 253 -1.22 20.50 -10.29
CA GLU A 253 -1.63 21.23 -11.48
C GLU A 253 -1.78 20.29 -12.70
N GLY A 254 -0.98 19.23 -12.74
CA GLY A 254 -1.02 18.20 -13.80
C GLY A 254 -2.30 17.38 -13.80
N MET A 255 -3.07 17.36 -12.72
CA MET A 255 -4.34 16.63 -12.64
C MET A 255 -5.43 17.22 -13.56
N ASN A 256 -5.25 18.45 -14.03
CA ASN A 256 -6.16 19.11 -14.98
C ASN A 256 -5.71 18.98 -16.44
N LEU A 257 -4.58 18.32 -16.71
CA LEU A 257 -4.08 18.13 -18.07
C LEU A 257 -4.90 17.06 -18.81
N PRO A 258 -5.02 17.18 -20.17
CA PRO A 258 -5.82 16.26 -20.98
C PRO A 258 -5.52 14.78 -20.76
N ASP A 259 -4.25 14.40 -20.71
CA ASP A 259 -3.81 13.01 -20.55
C ASP A 259 -4.26 12.42 -19.19
N PHE A 260 -4.18 13.22 -18.13
CA PHE A 260 -4.66 12.82 -16.80
C PHE A 260 -6.18 12.64 -16.80
N CYS A 261 -6.90 13.63 -17.34
CA CYS A 261 -8.37 13.59 -17.44
C CYS A 261 -8.85 12.43 -18.31
N ALA A 262 -8.16 12.16 -19.43
CA ALA A 262 -8.47 11.04 -20.31
C ALA A 262 -8.28 9.69 -19.60
N THR A 263 -7.18 9.52 -18.86
CA THR A 263 -6.91 8.30 -18.08
C THR A 263 -7.98 8.09 -17.00
N VAL A 264 -8.32 9.13 -16.22
CA VAL A 264 -9.39 9.08 -15.21
C VAL A 264 -10.74 8.72 -15.84
N SER A 265 -11.07 9.32 -16.99
CA SER A 265 -12.32 9.07 -17.70
C SER A 265 -12.40 7.66 -18.27
N SER A 266 -11.30 7.14 -18.81
CA SER A 266 -11.20 5.76 -19.27
C SER A 266 -11.47 4.76 -18.16
N ILE A 267 -10.83 4.92 -16.98
CA ILE A 267 -11.06 4.07 -15.82
C ILE A 267 -12.52 4.17 -15.35
N ARG A 268 -13.10 5.38 -15.31
CA ARG A 268 -14.49 5.60 -14.92
C ARG A 268 -15.46 4.91 -15.87
N ALA A 269 -15.20 4.94 -17.17
CA ALA A 269 -16.03 4.29 -18.17
C ALA A 269 -16.12 2.76 -17.97
N GLN A 270 -15.07 2.12 -17.44
CA GLN A 270 -15.09 0.69 -17.13
C GLN A 270 -16.14 0.34 -16.05
N PHE A 271 -16.37 1.23 -15.08
CA PHE A 271 -17.40 1.01 -14.07
C PHE A 271 -18.81 1.13 -14.65
N HIS A 272 -19.06 2.08 -15.55
CA HIS A 272 -20.36 2.26 -16.22
C HIS A 272 -20.65 1.13 -17.20
N ALA A 273 -19.70 0.77 -18.06
CA ALA A 273 -19.88 -0.24 -19.11
C ALA A 273 -20.18 -1.65 -18.58
N LYS A 274 -19.81 -1.95 -17.32
CA LYS A 274 -19.94 -3.28 -16.71
C LYS A 274 -20.89 -3.28 -15.50
N GLY A 275 -21.79 -2.27 -15.38
CA GLY A 275 -22.88 -2.21 -14.39
C GLY A 275 -22.41 -2.08 -12.92
N ALA A 276 -21.22 -1.54 -12.68
CA ALA A 276 -20.66 -1.46 -11.33
C ALA A 276 -21.13 -0.21 -10.54
N LEU A 277 -21.84 0.74 -11.17
CA LEU A 277 -22.35 1.98 -10.55
C LEU A 277 -23.88 2.03 -10.45
N ASP A 278 -24.60 1.02 -10.95
CA ASP A 278 -26.08 0.99 -10.95
C ASP A 278 -26.66 0.09 -9.84
N ALA A 279 -25.93 -0.11 -8.73
CA ALA A 279 -26.39 -0.89 -7.59
C ALA A 279 -26.32 -0.10 -6.28
#